data_8cd1e8dd1569ae1642497289802b9c13
#
_entry.id   8cd1e8dd1569ae1642497289802b9c13
#
_cell.length_a   1.000
_cell.length_b   1.000
_cell.length_c   1.000
_cell.angle_alpha   90.00
_cell.angle_beta   90.00
_cell.angle_gamma   90.00
#
_symmetry.space_group_name_H-M   'P 1'
#
loop_
_entity.id
_entity.type
_entity.pdbx_description
1 polymer ?
#
loop_
_entity_poly.entity_id
_entity_poly.type
_entity_poly.pdbx_seq_one_letter_code
_entity_poly.pdbx_strand_id
1 'polypeptide(L)'
;LNNLNDFNKADKIDSDAKALVVKLDGLPLALSTAGAYLEHVNISFAEYLRLYEASWSKLQRTSPSLSSYEDRSLYTTWQVTFDRIRKQNAASAQLLKLWAYFDKQDVWFGLLRHAYTADYEWIQKLVEDELSFTEAVRLLCEYGLAHLEPSLGQSSGSAGYGVHSCVHSWSKHVLNGEWDQDLARLALICVAYEIPEPDVDKWWFLQRRLLQHAARHEHFGRDRNVGIGGVEWALHKMGNLYANQGKLADAEAIYSRALQGREEALGPKHTSTLDTVNNLGNLYANQDKLAEAEAMYSRALQGKEEALGPKHILTLNTVHNLGFLYANQDKLAEAEAMYSRALQGYKEAIGPELLPSYLPALITMSVFGDLLSQTGREDKAKLLYSQALAGFTAVQGPSSKRCKLLTDRLQALQVTSGKPKEGQGESTEIKALRLRSVKRLFRKLRGRLHAA
;
A
#
# COMPACT_ATOMS: atom_id res chain seq x y z
N LEU A 1 -44.99 22.78 47.80
CA LEU A 1 -43.70 22.15 48.18
C LEU A 1 -43.03 21.43 47.02
N ASN A 2 -43.81 20.88 46.07
CA ASN A 2 -43.23 20.22 44.87
C ASN A 2 -42.55 21.20 43.90
N ASN A 3 -43.07 22.42 43.72
CA ASN A 3 -42.49 23.42 42.81
C ASN A 3 -41.13 23.99 43.29
N LEU A 4 -40.89 24.07 44.61
CA LEU A 4 -39.60 24.55 45.14
C LEU A 4 -38.48 23.53 44.98
N ASN A 5 -38.79 22.22 45.01
CA ASN A 5 -37.81 21.17 44.73
C ASN A 5 -37.40 21.11 43.26
N ASP A 6 -38.32 21.39 42.33
CA ASP A 6 -38.04 21.43 40.90
C ASP A 6 -37.22 22.67 40.52
N PHE A 7 -37.46 23.84 41.11
CA PHE A 7 -36.64 25.04 40.93
C PHE A 7 -35.21 24.83 41.44
N ASN A 8 -35.03 24.31 42.65
CA ASN A 8 -33.72 24.01 43.22
C ASN A 8 -32.95 22.95 42.41
N LYS A 9 -33.67 22.00 41.78
CA LYS A 9 -33.07 20.97 40.93
C LYS A 9 -32.64 21.55 39.59
N ALA A 10 -33.44 22.45 39.00
CA ALA A 10 -33.11 23.13 37.75
C ALA A 10 -31.90 24.08 37.92
N ASP A 11 -31.84 24.87 38.99
CA ASP A 11 -30.73 25.75 39.32
C ASP A 11 -29.43 24.97 39.57
N LYS A 12 -29.53 23.82 40.25
CA LYS A 12 -28.37 22.93 40.48
C LYS A 12 -27.88 22.28 39.20
N ILE A 13 -28.77 21.85 38.31
CA ILE A 13 -28.39 21.29 36.99
C ILE A 13 -27.67 22.35 36.14
N ASP A 14 -28.14 23.59 36.13
CA ASP A 14 -27.51 24.69 35.42
C ASP A 14 -26.13 25.04 36.01
N SER A 15 -25.98 24.98 37.31
CA SER A 15 -24.71 25.19 38.00
C SER A 15 -23.68 24.10 37.69
N ASP A 16 -24.10 22.83 37.70
CA ASP A 16 -23.21 21.70 37.39
C ASP A 16 -22.80 21.67 35.90
N ALA A 17 -23.74 22.04 35.01
CA ALA A 17 -23.46 22.20 33.58
C ALA A 17 -22.41 23.31 33.32
N LYS A 18 -22.57 24.47 33.98
CA LYS A 18 -21.57 25.56 33.93
C LYS A 18 -20.21 25.13 34.47
N ALA A 19 -20.18 24.40 35.59
CA ALA A 19 -18.98 23.85 36.16
C ALA A 19 -18.27 22.89 35.18
N LEU A 20 -19.02 22.06 34.46
CA LEU A 20 -18.48 21.19 33.42
C LEU A 20 -17.85 21.99 32.29
N VAL A 21 -18.54 23.00 31.76
CA VAL A 21 -17.99 23.85 30.66
C VAL A 21 -16.70 24.53 31.10
N VAL A 22 -16.65 25.08 32.32
CA VAL A 22 -15.43 25.68 32.88
C VAL A 22 -14.33 24.65 33.04
N LYS A 23 -14.65 23.44 33.52
CA LYS A 23 -13.66 22.36 33.72
C LYS A 23 -13.08 21.84 32.42
N LEU A 24 -13.85 21.88 31.34
CA LEU A 24 -13.42 21.50 29.97
C LEU A 24 -12.86 22.69 29.19
N ASP A 25 -12.66 23.84 29.84
CA ASP A 25 -12.09 25.06 29.27
C ASP A 25 -12.85 25.58 28.02
N GLY A 26 -14.13 25.25 27.90
CA GLY A 26 -14.95 25.60 26.74
C GLY A 26 -14.56 24.92 25.43
N LEU A 27 -13.64 23.94 25.45
CA LEU A 27 -13.12 23.29 24.25
C LEU A 27 -14.22 22.52 23.50
N PRO A 28 -14.57 22.88 22.25
CA PRO A 28 -15.69 22.30 21.52
C PRO A 28 -15.64 20.76 21.44
N LEU A 29 -14.46 20.20 21.18
CA LEU A 29 -14.29 18.75 21.07
C LEU A 29 -14.47 18.03 22.41
N ALA A 30 -13.98 18.61 23.52
CA ALA A 30 -14.18 18.07 24.85
C ALA A 30 -15.68 18.12 25.26
N LEU A 31 -16.34 19.24 24.98
CA LEU A 31 -17.77 19.41 25.24
C LEU A 31 -18.62 18.45 24.42
N SER A 32 -18.29 18.27 23.12
CA SER A 32 -18.99 17.30 22.25
C SER A 32 -18.86 15.88 22.76
N THR A 33 -17.64 15.45 23.14
CA THR A 33 -17.42 14.10 23.68
C THR A 33 -18.08 13.90 25.04
N ALA A 34 -18.02 14.88 25.93
CA ALA A 34 -18.70 14.83 27.22
C ALA A 34 -20.23 14.80 27.05
N GLY A 35 -20.76 15.58 26.10
CA GLY A 35 -22.18 15.57 25.74
C GLY A 35 -22.66 14.22 25.25
N ALA A 36 -21.90 13.62 24.30
CA ALA A 36 -22.19 12.27 23.81
C ALA A 36 -22.15 11.22 24.94
N TYR A 37 -21.20 11.30 25.86
CA TYR A 37 -21.16 10.42 27.02
C TYR A 37 -22.39 10.57 27.93
N LEU A 38 -22.74 11.81 28.26
CA LEU A 38 -23.90 12.12 29.12
C LEU A 38 -25.20 11.61 28.51
N GLU A 39 -25.38 11.78 27.21
CA GLU A 39 -26.54 11.31 26.45
C GLU A 39 -26.67 9.79 26.49
N HIS A 40 -25.59 9.07 26.21
CA HIS A 40 -25.60 7.58 26.13
C HIS A 40 -25.65 6.90 27.52
N VAL A 41 -25.07 7.51 28.54
CA VAL A 41 -24.96 6.88 29.87
C VAL A 41 -26.07 7.31 30.80
N ASN A 42 -26.78 8.39 30.46
CA ASN A 42 -27.89 8.96 31.25
C ASN A 42 -27.53 9.24 32.73
N ILE A 43 -26.39 9.90 32.95
CA ILE A 43 -25.92 10.33 34.27
C ILE A 43 -26.02 11.86 34.41
N SER A 44 -25.93 12.36 35.65
CA SER A 44 -25.92 13.79 35.93
C SER A 44 -24.54 14.43 35.58
N PHE A 45 -24.54 15.75 35.35
CA PHE A 45 -23.32 16.55 35.21
C PHE A 45 -22.39 16.41 36.43
N ALA A 46 -22.95 16.38 37.65
CA ALA A 46 -22.20 16.18 38.87
C ALA A 46 -21.48 14.81 38.90
N GLU A 47 -22.17 13.77 38.46
CA GLU A 47 -21.55 12.42 38.40
C GLU A 47 -20.49 12.33 37.32
N TYR A 48 -20.67 12.95 36.16
CA TYR A 48 -19.66 13.05 35.14
C TYR A 48 -18.42 13.80 35.65
N LEU A 49 -18.58 14.94 36.33
CA LEU A 49 -17.47 15.68 36.93
C LEU A 49 -16.67 14.82 37.91
N ARG A 50 -17.35 14.00 38.74
CA ARG A 50 -16.67 13.04 39.63
C ARG A 50 -15.84 12.02 38.89
N LEU A 51 -16.37 11.45 37.79
CA LEU A 51 -15.63 10.51 36.91
C LEU A 51 -14.46 11.21 36.25
N TYR A 52 -14.64 12.43 35.79
CA TYR A 52 -13.57 13.25 35.19
C TYR A 52 -12.41 13.46 36.18
N GLU A 53 -12.68 13.85 37.41
CA GLU A 53 -11.66 14.09 38.43
C GLU A 53 -10.92 12.82 38.85
N ALA A 54 -11.61 11.71 38.94
CA ALA A 54 -11.00 10.40 39.20
C ALA A 54 -10.06 9.98 38.06
N SER A 55 -10.47 10.16 36.80
CA SER A 55 -9.65 9.85 35.62
C SER A 55 -8.47 10.79 35.48
N TRP A 56 -8.65 12.09 35.78
CA TRP A 56 -7.57 13.07 35.80
C TRP A 56 -6.47 12.70 36.80
N SER A 57 -6.85 12.33 38.03
CA SER A 57 -5.90 11.91 39.05
C SER A 57 -5.09 10.67 38.65
N LYS A 58 -5.70 9.77 37.89
CA LYS A 58 -5.02 8.60 37.33
C LYS A 58 -4.03 8.99 36.23
N LEU A 59 -4.46 9.80 35.24
CA LEU A 59 -3.61 10.28 34.15
C LEU A 59 -2.40 11.07 34.65
N GLN A 60 -2.57 11.88 35.67
CA GLN A 60 -1.48 12.67 36.26
C GLN A 60 -0.36 11.79 36.85
N ARG A 61 -0.70 10.59 37.35
CA ARG A 61 0.28 9.62 37.86
C ARG A 61 1.00 8.86 36.76
N THR A 62 0.30 8.57 35.65
CA THR A 62 0.81 7.72 34.56
C THR A 62 1.49 8.49 33.44
N SER A 63 1.20 9.78 33.28
CA SER A 63 1.70 10.62 32.20
C SER A 63 2.07 12.03 32.70
N PRO A 64 3.12 12.17 33.53
CA PRO A 64 3.48 13.47 34.13
C PRO A 64 4.01 14.50 33.10
N SER A 65 4.36 14.09 31.89
CA SER A 65 4.90 14.95 30.82
C SER A 65 3.84 15.72 30.01
N LEU A 66 2.54 15.58 30.33
CA LEU A 66 1.47 16.37 29.71
C LEU A 66 1.64 17.85 30.10
N SER A 67 2.08 18.68 29.16
CA SER A 67 2.59 20.02 29.43
C SER A 67 1.54 21.13 29.33
N SER A 68 0.44 20.96 28.53
CA SER A 68 -0.58 21.97 28.39
C SER A 68 -1.86 21.67 29.22
N TYR A 69 -2.51 22.71 29.68
CA TYR A 69 -3.78 22.58 30.41
C TYR A 69 -4.91 22.10 29.49
N GLU A 70 -4.91 22.53 28.24
CA GLU A 70 -5.88 22.15 27.20
C GLU A 70 -5.82 20.66 26.88
N ASP A 71 -4.61 20.12 26.71
CA ASP A 71 -4.39 18.68 26.49
C ASP A 71 -4.87 17.85 27.67
N ARG A 72 -4.71 18.35 28.89
CA ARG A 72 -5.15 17.70 30.12
C ARG A 72 -6.67 17.53 30.15
N SER A 73 -7.40 18.59 29.79
CA SER A 73 -8.89 18.58 29.79
C SER A 73 -9.46 17.63 28.75
N LEU A 74 -8.90 17.65 27.54
CA LEU A 74 -9.28 16.76 26.46
C LEU A 74 -8.97 15.29 26.79
N TYR A 75 -7.74 15.01 27.23
CA TYR A 75 -7.29 13.65 27.48
C TYR A 75 -8.05 12.99 28.63
N THR A 76 -8.40 13.76 29.66
CA THR A 76 -9.22 13.23 30.76
C THR A 76 -10.63 12.89 30.29
N THR A 77 -11.23 13.73 29.46
CA THR A 77 -12.57 13.50 28.88
C THR A 77 -12.56 12.22 28.03
N TRP A 78 -11.57 12.05 27.16
CA TRP A 78 -11.45 10.85 26.34
C TRP A 78 -11.15 9.60 27.17
N GLN A 79 -10.37 9.71 28.25
CA GLN A 79 -10.10 8.59 29.14
C GLN A 79 -11.37 8.09 29.85
N VAL A 80 -12.21 8.98 30.33
CA VAL A 80 -13.52 8.61 30.91
C VAL A 80 -14.37 7.85 29.91
N THR A 81 -14.44 8.37 28.68
CA THR A 81 -15.19 7.78 27.58
C THR A 81 -14.61 6.42 27.18
N PHE A 82 -13.30 6.33 27.03
CA PHE A 82 -12.61 5.09 26.69
C PHE A 82 -12.81 3.99 27.74
N ASP A 83 -12.72 4.33 29.04
CA ASP A 83 -12.93 3.37 30.13
C ASP A 83 -14.36 2.84 30.14
N ARG A 84 -15.35 3.65 29.71
CA ARG A 84 -16.73 3.21 29.51
C ARG A 84 -16.86 2.27 28.31
N ILE A 85 -16.34 2.69 27.16
CA ILE A 85 -16.36 1.87 25.93
C ILE A 85 -15.68 0.51 26.20
N ARG A 86 -14.53 0.48 26.87
CA ARG A 86 -13.80 -0.74 27.20
C ARG A 86 -14.62 -1.73 28.02
N LYS A 87 -15.49 -1.23 28.93
CA LYS A 87 -16.39 -2.06 29.72
C LYS A 87 -17.59 -2.56 28.91
N GLN A 88 -18.06 -1.79 27.94
CA GLN A 88 -19.21 -2.10 27.11
C GLN A 88 -18.84 -3.01 25.94
N ASN A 89 -17.75 -2.71 25.24
CA ASN A 89 -17.24 -3.48 24.11
C ASN A 89 -15.69 -3.39 24.09
N ALA A 90 -15.03 -4.46 24.50
CA ALA A 90 -13.58 -4.53 24.54
C ALA A 90 -12.95 -4.44 23.13
N ALA A 91 -13.62 -4.96 22.09
CA ALA A 91 -13.12 -4.91 20.71
C ALA A 91 -13.09 -3.47 20.18
N SER A 92 -14.10 -2.63 20.47
CA SER A 92 -14.09 -1.19 20.14
C SER A 92 -12.90 -0.46 20.78
N ALA A 93 -12.61 -0.76 22.05
CA ALA A 93 -11.49 -0.15 22.75
C ALA A 93 -10.13 -0.59 22.16
N GLN A 94 -9.99 -1.87 21.81
CA GLN A 94 -8.77 -2.38 21.15
C GLN A 94 -8.62 -1.84 19.73
N LEU A 95 -9.73 -1.68 18.99
CA LEU A 95 -9.74 -1.05 17.67
C LEU A 95 -9.18 0.38 17.75
N LEU A 96 -9.60 1.18 18.74
CA LEU A 96 -9.09 2.54 18.90
C LEU A 96 -7.59 2.55 19.23
N LYS A 97 -7.08 1.57 19.99
CA LYS A 97 -5.64 1.41 20.23
C LYS A 97 -4.89 1.04 18.94
N LEU A 98 -5.42 0.10 18.18
CA LEU A 98 -4.82 -0.31 16.90
C LEU A 98 -4.82 0.84 15.89
N TRP A 99 -5.87 1.72 15.94
CA TRP A 99 -5.97 2.88 15.05
C TRP A 99 -4.79 3.83 15.13
N ALA A 100 -4.12 3.92 16.29
CA ALA A 100 -2.92 4.74 16.47
C ALA A 100 -1.76 4.37 15.51
N TYR A 101 -1.77 3.17 14.95
CA TYR A 101 -0.76 2.64 14.03
C TYR A 101 -1.18 2.78 12.55
N PHE A 102 -2.41 3.20 12.28
CA PHE A 102 -2.88 3.59 10.94
C PHE A 102 -2.85 5.11 10.76
N ASP A 103 -3.18 5.57 9.57
CA ASP A 103 -3.55 6.98 9.42
C ASP A 103 -4.86 7.27 10.17
N LYS A 104 -5.02 8.51 10.59
CA LYS A 104 -6.22 8.94 11.32
C LYS A 104 -7.50 8.86 10.49
N GLN A 105 -7.37 8.84 9.17
CA GLN A 105 -8.48 8.83 8.22
C GLN A 105 -8.59 7.49 7.51
N ASP A 106 -9.80 7.19 7.03
CA ASP A 106 -10.07 6.15 6.06
C ASP A 106 -9.67 4.73 6.51
N VAL A 107 -10.01 4.34 7.75
CA VAL A 107 -9.98 2.95 8.19
C VAL A 107 -11.30 2.29 7.81
N TRP A 108 -11.25 1.15 7.12
CA TRP A 108 -12.42 0.41 6.63
C TRP A 108 -12.31 -1.08 6.93
N PHE A 109 -13.41 -1.81 6.83
CA PHE A 109 -13.45 -3.24 7.12
C PHE A 109 -12.41 -4.04 6.31
N GLY A 110 -12.34 -3.80 4.98
CA GLY A 110 -11.39 -4.50 4.11
C GLY A 110 -9.93 -4.35 4.55
N LEU A 111 -9.53 -3.18 5.11
CA LEU A 111 -8.19 -2.96 5.64
C LEU A 111 -7.85 -3.94 6.77
N LEU A 112 -8.84 -4.32 7.58
CA LEU A 112 -8.65 -5.17 8.76
C LEU A 112 -9.02 -6.64 8.54
N ARG A 113 -9.79 -6.96 7.50
CA ARG A 113 -10.35 -8.31 7.29
C ARG A 113 -9.33 -9.44 7.32
N HIS A 114 -8.09 -9.17 6.88
CA HIS A 114 -7.01 -10.17 6.88
C HIS A 114 -6.36 -10.37 8.26
N ALA A 115 -6.69 -9.54 9.24
CA ALA A 115 -6.20 -9.68 10.61
C ALA A 115 -6.75 -10.91 11.33
N TYR A 116 -7.74 -11.63 10.77
CA TYR A 116 -8.27 -12.89 11.32
C TYR A 116 -7.19 -13.96 11.47
N THR A 117 -6.07 -13.85 10.74
CA THR A 117 -4.92 -14.78 10.85
C THR A 117 -4.03 -14.50 12.06
N ALA A 118 -4.24 -13.37 12.76
CA ALA A 118 -3.49 -13.03 13.95
C ALA A 118 -3.99 -13.83 15.18
N ASP A 119 -3.08 -14.15 16.09
CA ASP A 119 -3.37 -14.95 17.30
C ASP A 119 -4.08 -14.16 18.42
N TYR A 120 -4.85 -13.13 18.05
CA TYR A 120 -5.59 -12.30 19.01
C TYR A 120 -7.10 -12.51 18.86
N GLU A 121 -7.72 -13.11 19.86
CA GLU A 121 -9.18 -13.39 19.87
C GLU A 121 -10.04 -12.15 19.61
N TRP A 122 -9.63 -10.98 20.13
CA TRP A 122 -10.38 -9.75 19.97
C TRP A 122 -10.43 -9.26 18.51
N ILE A 123 -9.33 -9.43 17.74
CA ILE A 123 -9.32 -9.00 16.33
C ILE A 123 -10.06 -10.02 15.47
N GLN A 124 -9.94 -11.31 15.77
CA GLN A 124 -10.70 -12.34 15.07
C GLN A 124 -12.20 -12.09 15.18
N LYS A 125 -12.71 -11.78 16.38
CA LYS A 125 -14.11 -11.38 16.59
C LYS A 125 -14.48 -10.08 15.88
N LEU A 126 -13.60 -9.08 15.88
CA LEU A 126 -13.85 -7.79 15.23
C LEU A 126 -14.00 -7.92 13.72
N VAL A 127 -13.25 -8.84 13.09
CA VAL A 127 -13.22 -9.02 11.63
C VAL A 127 -13.92 -10.29 11.15
N GLU A 128 -14.68 -10.95 12.01
CA GLU A 128 -15.48 -12.12 11.69
C GLU A 128 -16.44 -11.81 10.53
N ASP A 129 -17.08 -10.65 10.60
CA ASP A 129 -17.92 -10.10 9.53
C ASP A 129 -17.93 -8.56 9.54
N GLU A 130 -18.49 -7.96 8.48
CA GLU A 130 -18.60 -6.50 8.36
C GLU A 130 -19.53 -5.88 9.41
N LEU A 131 -20.50 -6.65 9.91
CA LEU A 131 -21.43 -6.19 10.95
C LEU A 131 -20.71 -6.00 12.29
N SER A 132 -19.90 -6.97 12.70
CA SER A 132 -19.10 -6.93 13.93
C SER A 132 -18.15 -5.73 13.95
N PHE A 133 -17.48 -5.46 12.80
CA PHE A 133 -16.66 -4.26 12.63
C PHE A 133 -17.50 -2.98 12.73
N THR A 134 -18.62 -2.94 12.02
CA THR A 134 -19.50 -1.75 11.99
C THR A 134 -20.06 -1.45 13.37
N GLU A 135 -20.46 -2.44 14.14
CA GLU A 135 -20.94 -2.26 15.52
C GLU A 135 -19.85 -1.70 16.44
N ALA A 136 -18.61 -2.21 16.30
CA ALA A 136 -17.50 -1.71 17.09
C ALA A 136 -17.16 -0.26 16.77
N VAL A 137 -17.17 0.13 15.48
CA VAL A 137 -16.91 1.51 15.05
C VAL A 137 -18.09 2.42 15.39
N ARG A 138 -19.34 1.94 15.25
CA ARG A 138 -20.53 2.70 15.61
C ARG A 138 -20.47 3.17 17.07
N LEU A 139 -20.04 2.28 17.97
CA LEU A 139 -19.88 2.65 19.37
C LEU A 139 -18.86 3.78 19.56
N LEU A 140 -17.75 3.77 18.83
CA LEU A 140 -16.77 4.86 18.85
C LEU A 140 -17.37 6.17 18.30
N CYS A 141 -18.20 6.09 17.26
CA CYS A 141 -18.89 7.25 16.69
C CYS A 141 -19.93 7.84 17.64
N GLU A 142 -20.72 7.00 18.32
CA GLU A 142 -21.74 7.41 19.31
C GLU A 142 -21.11 8.21 20.45
N TYR A 143 -19.90 7.86 20.86
CA TYR A 143 -19.15 8.60 21.87
C TYR A 143 -18.26 9.73 21.32
N GLY A 144 -18.36 10.05 20.03
CA GLY A 144 -17.63 11.16 19.40
C GLY A 144 -16.12 10.95 19.28
N LEU A 145 -15.62 9.70 19.39
CA LEU A 145 -14.19 9.38 19.21
C LEU A 145 -13.84 9.07 17.74
N ALA A 146 -14.81 8.61 16.96
CA ALA A 146 -14.67 8.37 15.53
C ALA A 146 -15.83 9.03 14.75
N HIS A 147 -15.71 9.10 13.44
CA HIS A 147 -16.73 9.61 12.53
C HIS A 147 -16.66 8.90 11.18
N LEU A 148 -17.79 8.86 10.48
CA LEU A 148 -17.86 8.37 9.12
C LEU A 148 -17.19 9.38 8.21
N GLU A 149 -16.25 8.92 7.37
CA GLU A 149 -15.63 9.77 6.36
C GLU A 149 -16.59 9.97 5.17
N PRO A 150 -16.80 11.22 4.70
CA PRO A 150 -17.59 11.45 3.50
C PRO A 150 -16.90 10.84 2.30
N SER A 151 -17.45 9.74 1.86
CA SER A 151 -17.26 9.04 0.56
C SER A 151 -16.04 9.35 -0.31
N LEU A 152 -14.89 8.84 0.05
CA LEU A 152 -13.98 8.29 -0.98
C LEU A 152 -14.55 6.94 -1.51
N GLY A 153 -15.59 6.43 -0.83
CA GLY A 153 -16.08 5.06 -0.92
C GLY A 153 -17.14 4.74 -1.97
N GLN A 154 -17.71 5.67 -2.73
CA GLN A 154 -18.69 5.30 -3.77
C GLN A 154 -18.09 4.47 -4.92
N SER A 155 -16.75 4.43 -5.05
CA SER A 155 -16.07 3.62 -6.06
C SER A 155 -15.45 2.32 -5.51
N SER A 156 -15.35 2.13 -4.19
CA SER A 156 -14.62 0.99 -3.58
C SER A 156 -15.43 0.11 -2.61
N GLY A 157 -16.73 0.31 -2.51
CA GLY A 157 -17.65 -0.63 -1.86
C GLY A 157 -17.71 -0.60 -0.33
N SER A 158 -16.72 -0.08 0.40
CA SER A 158 -16.71 -0.06 1.88
C SER A 158 -16.58 1.36 2.42
N ALA A 159 -17.43 1.70 3.41
CA ALA A 159 -17.35 2.96 4.13
C ALA A 159 -16.03 3.08 4.89
N GLY A 160 -15.38 4.24 4.80
CA GLY A 160 -14.21 4.59 5.60
C GLY A 160 -14.61 5.38 6.84
N TYR A 161 -13.85 5.23 7.90
CA TYR A 161 -14.03 5.96 9.16
C TYR A 161 -12.75 6.69 9.53
N GLY A 162 -12.89 7.82 10.21
CA GLY A 162 -11.80 8.65 10.68
C GLY A 162 -11.87 8.92 12.17
N VAL A 163 -10.74 9.32 12.74
CA VAL A 163 -10.65 9.89 14.09
C VAL A 163 -10.08 11.30 14.01
N HIS A 164 -10.52 12.19 14.88
CA HIS A 164 -9.97 13.54 14.95
C HIS A 164 -8.46 13.49 15.28
N SER A 165 -7.67 14.42 14.74
CA SER A 165 -6.20 14.44 14.92
C SER A 165 -5.77 14.41 16.38
N CYS A 166 -6.49 15.11 17.27
CA CYS A 166 -6.20 15.12 18.69
C CYS A 166 -6.51 13.78 19.35
N VAL A 167 -7.63 13.11 18.98
CA VAL A 167 -7.97 11.75 19.46
C VAL A 167 -6.92 10.75 19.00
N HIS A 168 -6.46 10.85 17.76
CA HIS A 168 -5.39 10.01 17.23
C HIS A 168 -4.07 10.21 17.98
N SER A 169 -3.69 11.47 18.25
CA SER A 169 -2.50 11.80 19.04
C SER A 169 -2.61 11.26 20.47
N TRP A 170 -3.77 11.41 21.11
CA TRP A 170 -4.02 10.85 22.43
C TRP A 170 -3.95 9.31 22.43
N SER A 171 -4.55 8.65 21.45
CA SER A 171 -4.46 7.18 21.32
C SER A 171 -3.02 6.72 21.18
N LYS A 172 -2.21 7.46 20.42
CA LYS A 172 -0.80 7.14 20.19
C LYS A 172 0.06 7.35 21.44
N HIS A 173 -0.10 8.48 22.13
CA HIS A 173 0.84 8.89 23.18
C HIS A 173 0.35 8.59 24.60
N VAL A 174 -0.94 8.37 24.79
CA VAL A 174 -1.54 8.11 26.12
C VAL A 174 -2.09 6.71 26.24
N LEU A 175 -2.95 6.27 25.30
CA LEU A 175 -3.52 4.93 25.36
C LEU A 175 -2.49 3.82 25.12
N ASN A 176 -1.54 4.07 24.23
CA ASN A 176 -0.45 3.15 23.91
C ASN A 176 0.88 3.60 24.55
N GLY A 177 0.86 4.35 25.62
CA GLY A 177 1.95 5.02 26.36
C GLY A 177 3.39 4.61 26.08
N GLU A 178 3.63 3.30 25.90
CA GLU A 178 4.77 2.72 25.23
C GLU A 178 4.37 2.22 23.85
N TRP A 179 5.32 2.26 22.91
CA TRP A 179 5.14 1.72 21.57
C TRP A 179 4.86 0.21 21.65
N ASP A 180 3.61 -0.18 21.33
CA ASP A 180 3.21 -1.59 21.25
C ASP A 180 3.65 -2.17 19.90
N GLN A 181 4.72 -2.96 19.93
CA GLN A 181 5.30 -3.54 18.73
C GLN A 181 4.35 -4.54 18.06
N ASP A 182 3.54 -5.26 18.83
CA ASP A 182 2.63 -6.26 18.29
C ASP A 182 1.47 -5.60 17.56
N LEU A 183 0.88 -4.52 18.09
CA LEU A 183 -0.13 -3.73 17.38
C LEU A 183 0.44 -3.05 16.14
N ALA A 184 1.68 -2.54 16.19
CA ALA A 184 2.34 -1.96 15.03
C ALA A 184 2.57 -2.99 13.92
N ARG A 185 2.99 -4.22 14.28
CA ARG A 185 3.17 -5.34 13.35
C ARG A 185 1.82 -5.78 12.75
N LEU A 186 0.78 -5.89 13.59
CA LEU A 186 -0.56 -6.22 13.13
C LEU A 186 -1.08 -5.20 12.13
N ALA A 187 -0.91 -3.90 12.38
CA ALA A 187 -1.30 -2.85 11.45
C ALA A 187 -0.51 -2.91 10.14
N LEU A 188 0.82 -3.16 10.19
CA LEU A 188 1.64 -3.38 9.00
C LEU A 188 1.14 -4.57 8.18
N ILE A 189 0.81 -5.69 8.83
CA ILE A 189 0.26 -6.89 8.19
C ILE A 189 -1.07 -6.57 7.48
N CYS A 190 -1.98 -5.85 8.15
CA CYS A 190 -3.26 -5.42 7.57
C CYS A 190 -3.05 -4.61 6.29
N VAL A 191 -2.18 -3.60 6.33
CA VAL A 191 -1.87 -2.79 5.13
C VAL A 191 -1.27 -3.64 4.02
N ALA A 192 -0.32 -4.52 4.34
CA ALA A 192 0.37 -5.34 3.35
C ALA A 192 -0.54 -6.34 2.64
N TYR A 193 -1.50 -6.94 3.33
CA TYR A 193 -2.46 -7.86 2.71
C TYR A 193 -3.42 -7.15 1.75
N GLU A 194 -3.80 -5.91 2.03
CA GLU A 194 -4.68 -5.13 1.17
C GLU A 194 -3.97 -4.52 -0.06
N ILE A 195 -2.63 -4.59 -0.15
CA ILE A 195 -1.91 -4.12 -1.35
C ILE A 195 -2.29 -5.02 -2.53
N PRO A 196 -3.05 -4.50 -3.51
CA PRO A 196 -3.51 -5.28 -4.65
C PRO A 196 -2.37 -5.56 -5.61
N GLU A 197 -2.46 -6.72 -6.27
CA GLU A 197 -1.60 -7.02 -7.41
C GLU A 197 -2.02 -6.16 -8.63
N PRO A 198 -1.11 -5.86 -9.55
CA PRO A 198 -1.37 -4.96 -10.68
C PRO A 198 -2.41 -5.46 -11.72
N ASP A 199 -2.84 -6.71 -11.63
CA ASP A 199 -3.86 -7.34 -12.49
C ASP A 199 -5.30 -7.14 -11.99
N VAL A 200 -5.47 -6.67 -10.75
CA VAL A 200 -6.79 -6.36 -10.17
C VAL A 200 -7.34 -5.07 -10.78
N ASP A 201 -8.62 -5.08 -11.17
CA ASP A 201 -9.26 -3.86 -11.71
C ASP A 201 -9.17 -2.71 -10.70
N LYS A 202 -8.79 -1.53 -11.22
CA LYS A 202 -8.61 -0.31 -10.43
C LYS A 202 -7.64 -0.41 -9.25
N TRP A 203 -6.65 -1.31 -9.32
CA TRP A 203 -5.63 -1.51 -8.29
C TRP A 203 -4.96 -0.21 -7.82
N TRP A 204 -4.73 0.76 -8.73
CA TRP A 204 -4.12 2.06 -8.40
C TRP A 204 -4.95 2.91 -7.44
N PHE A 205 -6.27 2.71 -7.43
CA PHE A 205 -7.16 3.44 -6.53
C PHE A 205 -6.99 2.95 -5.10
N LEU A 206 -6.97 1.64 -4.90
CA LEU A 206 -6.73 1.03 -3.60
C LEU A 206 -5.31 1.30 -3.10
N GLN A 207 -4.29 1.23 -3.98
CA GLN A 207 -2.92 1.57 -3.59
C GLN A 207 -2.81 3.03 -3.12
N ARG A 208 -3.50 3.97 -3.77
CA ARG A 208 -3.51 5.37 -3.35
C ARG A 208 -4.17 5.54 -1.98
N ARG A 209 -5.24 4.80 -1.71
CA ARG A 209 -5.94 4.75 -0.43
C ARG A 209 -5.03 4.20 0.69
N LEU A 210 -4.26 3.15 0.39
CA LEU A 210 -3.34 2.53 1.33
C LEU A 210 -2.10 3.35 1.65
N LEU A 211 -1.69 4.24 0.76
CA LEU A 211 -0.40 4.94 0.88
C LEU A 211 -0.27 5.77 2.16
N GLN A 212 -1.36 6.38 2.63
CA GLN A 212 -1.37 7.15 3.88
C GLN A 212 -1.17 6.26 5.10
N HIS A 213 -1.77 5.04 5.10
CA HIS A 213 -1.55 4.05 6.17
C HIS A 213 -0.14 3.49 6.10
N ALA A 214 0.36 3.19 4.91
CA ALA A 214 1.72 2.72 4.68
C ALA A 214 2.78 3.67 5.24
N ALA A 215 2.58 4.99 5.11
CA ALA A 215 3.50 6.00 5.63
C ALA A 215 3.70 5.94 7.15
N ARG A 216 2.73 5.37 7.90
CA ARG A 216 2.87 5.17 9.34
C ARG A 216 3.86 4.08 9.72
N HIS A 217 4.23 3.22 8.76
CA HIS A 217 5.13 2.09 8.96
C HIS A 217 6.54 2.31 8.40
N GLU A 218 6.90 3.54 7.97
CA GLU A 218 8.23 3.86 7.44
C GLU A 218 9.37 3.54 8.42
N HIS A 219 9.10 3.62 9.74
CA HIS A 219 10.07 3.27 10.78
C HIS A 219 10.56 1.82 10.68
N PHE A 220 9.72 0.86 10.24
CA PHE A 220 10.17 -0.52 10.00
C PHE A 220 11.23 -0.63 8.90
N GLY A 221 11.21 0.28 7.92
CA GLY A 221 12.21 0.34 6.87
C GLY A 221 13.49 1.09 7.28
N ARG A 222 13.36 2.09 8.15
CA ARG A 222 14.45 3.03 8.49
C ARG A 222 15.17 2.71 9.80
N ASP A 223 14.45 2.24 10.82
CA ASP A 223 15.02 1.92 12.14
C ASP A 223 15.45 0.46 12.21
N ARG A 224 16.76 0.23 12.25
CA ARG A 224 17.34 -1.12 12.34
C ARG A 224 17.11 -1.79 13.70
N ASN A 225 16.76 -1.02 14.73
CA ASN A 225 16.50 -1.56 16.09
C ASN A 225 15.09 -2.17 16.18
N VAL A 226 14.21 -1.85 15.24
CA VAL A 226 12.87 -2.47 15.20
C VAL A 226 12.97 -3.88 14.63
N GLY A 227 12.59 -4.87 15.40
CA GLY A 227 12.55 -6.27 14.97
C GLY A 227 11.52 -6.49 13.85
N ILE A 228 11.94 -7.14 12.77
CA ILE A 228 11.09 -7.40 11.59
C ILE A 228 10.80 -8.89 11.37
N GLY A 229 11.28 -9.78 12.26
CA GLY A 229 11.09 -11.23 12.11
C GLY A 229 9.62 -11.61 11.92
N GLY A 230 9.31 -12.33 10.84
CA GLY A 230 7.96 -12.75 10.47
C GLY A 230 7.11 -11.71 9.71
N VAL A 231 7.61 -10.48 9.48
CA VAL A 231 6.92 -9.45 8.66
C VAL A 231 7.73 -8.99 7.45
N GLU A 232 8.79 -9.70 7.10
CA GLU A 232 9.65 -9.40 5.93
C GLU A 232 8.85 -9.40 4.62
N TRP A 233 7.87 -10.30 4.52
CA TRP A 233 6.95 -10.38 3.39
C TRP A 233 6.07 -9.12 3.29
N ALA A 234 5.62 -8.59 4.43
CA ALA A 234 4.82 -7.38 4.47
C ALA A 234 5.65 -6.16 4.04
N LEU A 235 6.91 -6.07 4.49
CA LEU A 235 7.84 -5.05 4.01
C LEU A 235 8.09 -5.16 2.51
N HIS A 236 8.23 -6.38 1.97
CA HIS A 236 8.36 -6.57 0.53
C HIS A 236 7.14 -6.03 -0.25
N LYS A 237 5.92 -6.31 0.21
CA LYS A 237 4.68 -5.77 -0.36
C LYS A 237 4.62 -4.24 -0.26
N MET A 238 5.05 -3.67 0.87
CA MET A 238 5.17 -2.23 1.04
C MET A 238 6.17 -1.62 0.05
N GLY A 239 7.31 -2.28 -0.19
CA GLY A 239 8.26 -1.89 -1.22
C GLY A 239 7.62 -1.81 -2.61
N ASN A 240 6.79 -2.80 -2.98
CA ASN A 240 6.02 -2.78 -4.23
C ASN A 240 5.07 -1.57 -4.28
N LEU A 241 4.36 -1.27 -3.19
CA LEU A 241 3.46 -0.12 -3.12
C LEU A 241 4.21 1.20 -3.37
N TYR A 242 5.32 1.44 -2.69
CA TYR A 242 6.11 2.67 -2.85
C TYR A 242 6.74 2.76 -4.25
N ALA A 243 7.27 1.65 -4.78
CA ALA A 243 7.84 1.60 -6.13
C ALA A 243 6.78 1.95 -7.20
N ASN A 244 5.58 1.40 -7.10
CA ASN A 244 4.45 1.67 -7.99
C ASN A 244 3.98 3.13 -7.93
N GLN A 245 4.14 3.78 -6.78
CA GLN A 245 3.82 5.20 -6.59
C GLN A 245 4.99 6.14 -6.98
N GLY A 246 6.10 5.60 -7.47
CA GLY A 246 7.29 6.39 -7.85
C GLY A 246 8.11 6.92 -6.68
N LYS A 247 7.82 6.49 -5.45
CA LYS A 247 8.59 6.83 -4.23
C LYS A 247 9.83 5.93 -4.12
N LEU A 248 10.78 6.12 -5.05
CA LEU A 248 11.87 5.17 -5.26
C LEU A 248 12.84 5.07 -4.06
N ALA A 249 13.10 6.18 -3.35
CA ALA A 249 13.99 6.17 -2.18
C ALA A 249 13.37 5.41 -0.99
N ASP A 250 12.06 5.60 -0.75
CA ASP A 250 11.35 4.89 0.32
C ASP A 250 11.25 3.40 -0.03
N ALA A 251 10.98 3.06 -1.31
CA ALA A 251 10.97 1.68 -1.79
C ALA A 251 12.32 0.99 -1.58
N GLU A 252 13.44 1.68 -1.88
CA GLU A 252 14.80 1.16 -1.69
C GLU A 252 15.08 0.82 -0.23
N ALA A 253 14.75 1.73 0.68
CA ALA A 253 14.95 1.51 2.12
C ALA A 253 14.15 0.30 2.63
N ILE A 254 12.89 0.19 2.23
CA ILE A 254 12.00 -0.88 2.67
C ILE A 254 12.37 -2.23 2.04
N TYR A 255 12.68 -2.28 0.73
CA TYR A 255 13.16 -3.51 0.11
C TYR A 255 14.49 -4.00 0.69
N SER A 256 15.43 -3.09 0.97
CA SER A 256 16.70 -3.45 1.59
C SER A 256 16.51 -4.07 2.97
N ARG A 257 15.56 -3.54 3.74
CA ARG A 257 15.21 -4.08 5.04
C ARG A 257 14.51 -5.44 4.92
N ALA A 258 13.56 -5.57 3.97
CA ALA A 258 12.90 -6.83 3.68
C ALA A 258 13.90 -7.90 3.21
N LEU A 259 14.89 -7.52 2.38
CA LEU A 259 15.94 -8.41 1.92
C LEU A 259 16.78 -8.92 3.09
N GLN A 260 17.27 -8.02 3.93
CA GLN A 260 18.03 -8.40 5.11
C GLN A 260 17.28 -9.41 5.98
N GLY A 261 16.01 -9.14 6.32
CA GLY A 261 15.23 -10.06 7.13
C GLY A 261 14.96 -11.39 6.45
N ARG A 262 14.70 -11.42 5.15
CA ARG A 262 14.53 -12.65 4.38
C ARG A 262 15.83 -13.47 4.28
N GLU A 263 16.97 -12.82 4.15
CA GLU A 263 18.27 -13.51 4.18
C GLU A 263 18.54 -14.17 5.53
N GLU A 264 18.22 -13.47 6.63
CA GLU A 264 18.34 -13.99 8.00
C GLU A 264 17.36 -15.12 8.28
N ALA A 265 16.10 -15.01 7.86
CA ALA A 265 15.05 -15.97 8.19
C ALA A 265 15.00 -17.19 7.25
N LEU A 266 15.21 -16.99 5.95
CA LEU A 266 15.00 -17.99 4.90
C LEU A 266 16.31 -18.37 4.17
N GLY A 267 17.35 -17.56 4.31
CA GLY A 267 18.60 -17.71 3.60
C GLY A 267 18.65 -16.96 2.26
N PRO A 268 19.88 -16.72 1.72
CA PRO A 268 20.10 -15.89 0.54
C PRO A 268 19.65 -16.53 -0.79
N LYS A 269 19.43 -17.85 -0.82
CA LYS A 269 19.00 -18.60 -2.01
C LYS A 269 17.51 -18.97 -2.00
N HIS A 270 16.77 -18.60 -0.95
CA HIS A 270 15.32 -18.84 -0.93
C HIS A 270 14.61 -18.03 -2.01
N THR A 271 13.59 -18.62 -2.65
CA THR A 271 12.89 -17.99 -3.79
C THR A 271 12.32 -16.62 -3.43
N SER A 272 11.70 -16.49 -2.24
CA SER A 272 11.16 -15.20 -1.76
C SER A 272 12.26 -14.16 -1.53
N THR A 273 13.47 -14.56 -1.10
CA THR A 273 14.63 -13.66 -0.97
C THR A 273 15.05 -13.18 -2.36
N LEU A 274 15.15 -14.10 -3.34
CA LEU A 274 15.51 -13.80 -4.70
C LEU A 274 14.47 -12.94 -5.44
N ASP A 275 13.18 -13.01 -5.04
CA ASP A 275 12.15 -12.10 -5.54
C ASP A 275 12.38 -10.67 -5.05
N THR A 276 12.81 -10.49 -3.79
CA THR A 276 13.18 -9.15 -3.30
C THR A 276 14.42 -8.61 -4.01
N VAL A 277 15.42 -9.46 -4.25
CA VAL A 277 16.62 -9.10 -5.04
C VAL A 277 16.21 -8.67 -6.46
N ASN A 278 15.32 -9.42 -7.13
CA ASN A 278 14.83 -9.07 -8.46
C ASN A 278 14.09 -7.72 -8.45
N ASN A 279 13.27 -7.44 -7.43
CA ASN A 279 12.53 -6.18 -7.33
C ASN A 279 13.44 -4.99 -7.00
N LEU A 280 14.53 -5.20 -6.25
CA LEU A 280 15.61 -4.20 -6.12
C LEU A 280 16.29 -3.94 -7.46
N GLY A 281 16.50 -4.97 -8.29
CA GLY A 281 16.97 -4.81 -9.66
C GLY A 281 16.04 -3.93 -10.50
N ASN A 282 14.72 -4.16 -10.44
CA ASN A 282 13.70 -3.32 -11.08
C ASN A 282 13.77 -1.86 -10.58
N LEU A 283 13.94 -1.68 -9.28
CA LEU A 283 14.01 -0.36 -8.66
C LEU A 283 15.26 0.40 -9.11
N TYR A 284 16.43 -0.23 -9.09
CA TYR A 284 17.70 0.37 -9.57
C TYR A 284 17.66 0.69 -11.07
N ALA A 285 17.08 -0.19 -11.88
CA ALA A 285 16.84 0.10 -13.29
C ALA A 285 15.95 1.34 -13.48
N ASN A 286 14.93 1.55 -12.62
CA ASN A 286 14.07 2.73 -12.64
C ASN A 286 14.78 4.01 -12.15
N GLN A 287 15.80 3.87 -11.31
CA GLN A 287 16.66 4.97 -10.85
C GLN A 287 17.80 5.29 -11.81
N ASP A 288 17.94 4.57 -12.95
CA ASP A 288 19.05 4.64 -13.90
C ASP A 288 20.40 4.15 -13.35
N LYS A 289 20.38 3.41 -12.23
CA LYS A 289 21.52 2.72 -11.62
C LYS A 289 21.70 1.37 -12.31
N LEU A 290 22.19 1.40 -13.58
CA LEU A 290 22.15 0.22 -14.45
C LEU A 290 23.11 -0.89 -14.00
N ALA A 291 24.25 -0.55 -13.41
CA ALA A 291 25.24 -1.53 -12.91
C ALA A 291 24.71 -2.27 -11.68
N GLU A 292 24.09 -1.54 -10.74
CA GLU A 292 23.47 -2.13 -9.56
C GLU A 292 22.28 -3.01 -9.95
N ALA A 293 21.47 -2.58 -10.92
CA ALA A 293 20.38 -3.39 -11.47
C ALA A 293 20.89 -4.70 -12.07
N GLU A 294 21.97 -4.66 -12.87
CA GLU A 294 22.60 -5.84 -13.48
C GLU A 294 23.10 -6.81 -12.41
N ALA A 295 23.76 -6.30 -11.36
CA ALA A 295 24.23 -7.13 -10.25
C ALA A 295 23.06 -7.83 -9.52
N MET A 296 21.96 -7.10 -9.24
CA MET A 296 20.78 -7.70 -8.58
C MET A 296 20.10 -8.74 -9.45
N TYR A 297 19.87 -8.46 -10.73
CA TYR A 297 19.26 -9.44 -11.62
C TYR A 297 20.14 -10.68 -11.83
N SER A 298 21.46 -10.51 -11.96
CA SER A 298 22.39 -11.64 -12.10
C SER A 298 22.37 -12.54 -10.87
N ARG A 299 22.39 -11.94 -9.67
CA ARG A 299 22.23 -12.65 -8.41
C ARG A 299 20.90 -13.40 -8.35
N ALA A 300 19.80 -12.73 -8.70
CA ALA A 300 18.47 -13.33 -8.69
C ALA A 300 18.35 -14.48 -9.70
N LEU A 301 18.91 -14.30 -10.91
CA LEU A 301 18.91 -15.31 -11.96
C LEU A 301 19.66 -16.57 -11.52
N GLN A 302 20.92 -16.41 -11.09
CA GLN A 302 21.73 -17.53 -10.65
C GLN A 302 21.03 -18.33 -9.53
N GLY A 303 20.53 -17.65 -8.49
CA GLY A 303 19.86 -18.32 -7.39
C GLY A 303 18.57 -19.03 -7.82
N LYS A 304 17.75 -18.41 -8.70
CA LYS A 304 16.53 -19.02 -9.23
C LYS A 304 16.82 -20.20 -10.17
N GLU A 305 17.88 -20.15 -10.97
CA GLU A 305 18.31 -21.28 -11.78
C GLU A 305 18.71 -22.49 -10.93
N GLU A 306 19.43 -22.24 -9.82
CA GLU A 306 19.83 -23.27 -8.88
C GLU A 306 18.61 -23.85 -8.10
N ALA A 307 17.68 -22.99 -7.65
CA ALA A 307 16.57 -23.41 -6.79
C ALA A 307 15.37 -23.97 -7.56
N LEU A 308 15.04 -23.41 -8.73
CA LEU A 308 13.83 -23.72 -9.49
C LEU A 308 14.11 -24.32 -10.88
N GLY A 309 15.33 -24.14 -11.35
CA GLY A 309 15.75 -24.54 -12.71
C GLY A 309 15.60 -23.42 -13.74
N PRO A 310 16.32 -23.55 -14.89
CA PRO A 310 16.43 -22.50 -15.91
C PRO A 310 15.15 -22.25 -16.71
N LYS A 311 14.17 -23.15 -16.66
CA LYS A 311 12.88 -23.07 -17.39
C LYS A 311 11.71 -22.69 -16.50
N HIS A 312 11.93 -22.48 -15.20
CA HIS A 312 10.86 -22.08 -14.29
C HIS A 312 10.41 -20.64 -14.60
N ILE A 313 9.09 -20.38 -14.51
CA ILE A 313 8.48 -19.09 -14.86
C ILE A 313 9.14 -17.92 -14.12
N LEU A 314 9.40 -18.06 -12.81
CA LEU A 314 10.05 -17.00 -12.02
C LEU A 314 11.51 -16.75 -12.46
N THR A 315 12.21 -17.77 -12.93
CA THR A 315 13.55 -17.64 -13.54
C THR A 315 13.45 -16.87 -14.85
N LEU A 316 12.50 -17.24 -15.70
CA LEU A 316 12.29 -16.61 -17.00
C LEU A 316 11.85 -15.14 -16.89
N ASN A 317 11.11 -14.78 -15.85
CA ASN A 317 10.78 -13.37 -15.57
C ASN A 317 12.05 -12.55 -15.26
N THR A 318 13.01 -13.13 -14.55
CA THR A 318 14.30 -12.47 -14.29
C THR A 318 15.15 -12.38 -15.59
N VAL A 319 15.12 -13.40 -16.44
CA VAL A 319 15.74 -13.38 -17.77
C VAL A 319 15.14 -12.25 -18.64
N HIS A 320 13.82 -12.09 -18.64
CA HIS A 320 13.15 -10.99 -19.32
C HIS A 320 13.64 -9.62 -18.81
N ASN A 321 13.73 -9.43 -17.48
CA ASN A 321 14.18 -8.19 -16.87
C ASN A 321 15.64 -7.86 -17.25
N LEU A 322 16.52 -8.86 -17.30
CA LEU A 322 17.88 -8.69 -17.81
C LEU A 322 17.89 -8.29 -19.29
N GLY A 323 17.06 -8.92 -20.13
CA GLY A 323 16.92 -8.54 -21.52
C GLY A 323 16.49 -7.07 -21.67
N PHE A 324 15.55 -6.62 -20.85
CA PHE A 324 15.11 -5.23 -20.82
C PHE A 324 16.24 -4.27 -20.37
N LEU A 325 17.00 -4.66 -19.35
CA LEU A 325 18.15 -3.88 -18.88
C LEU A 325 19.22 -3.76 -19.98
N TYR A 326 19.58 -4.85 -20.64
CA TYR A 326 20.57 -4.86 -21.73
C TYR A 326 20.12 -4.01 -22.92
N ALA A 327 18.83 -4.05 -23.29
CA ALA A 327 18.28 -3.17 -24.30
C ALA A 327 18.43 -1.68 -23.95
N ASN A 328 18.26 -1.33 -22.66
CA ASN A 328 18.47 0.05 -22.17
C ASN A 328 19.95 0.46 -22.13
N GLN A 329 20.87 -0.51 -22.05
CA GLN A 329 22.32 -0.28 -22.11
C GLN A 329 22.87 -0.27 -23.54
N ASP A 330 22.01 -0.36 -24.57
CA ASP A 330 22.38 -0.55 -25.99
C ASP A 330 23.16 -1.87 -26.26
N LYS A 331 23.13 -2.83 -25.32
CA LYS A 331 23.68 -4.20 -25.48
C LYS A 331 22.65 -5.08 -26.22
N LEU A 332 22.48 -4.78 -27.53
CA LEU A 332 21.34 -5.31 -28.30
C LEU A 332 21.41 -6.83 -28.53
N ALA A 333 22.64 -7.40 -28.68
CA ALA A 333 22.82 -8.84 -28.86
C ALA A 333 22.49 -9.63 -27.60
N GLU A 334 22.92 -9.14 -26.44
CA GLU A 334 22.64 -9.74 -25.15
C GLU A 334 21.14 -9.65 -24.84
N ALA A 335 20.50 -8.52 -25.15
CA ALA A 335 19.06 -8.32 -24.99
C ALA A 335 18.26 -9.33 -25.83
N GLU A 336 18.66 -9.52 -27.09
CA GLU A 336 18.05 -10.50 -27.99
C GLU A 336 18.17 -11.93 -27.46
N ALA A 337 19.37 -12.31 -26.99
CA ALA A 337 19.60 -13.63 -26.41
C ALA A 337 18.67 -13.87 -25.19
N MET A 338 18.52 -12.86 -24.30
CA MET A 338 17.66 -12.97 -23.13
C MET A 338 16.17 -13.06 -23.50
N TYR A 339 15.69 -12.22 -24.42
CA TYR A 339 14.28 -12.28 -24.84
C TYR A 339 13.95 -13.59 -25.57
N SER A 340 14.86 -14.06 -26.43
CA SER A 340 14.69 -15.35 -27.11
C SER A 340 14.64 -16.50 -26.12
N ARG A 341 15.53 -16.51 -25.12
CA ARG A 341 15.55 -17.48 -24.04
C ARG A 341 14.25 -17.43 -23.23
N ALA A 342 13.76 -16.23 -22.85
CA ALA A 342 12.53 -16.07 -22.10
C ALA A 342 11.32 -16.62 -22.86
N LEU A 343 11.14 -16.25 -24.14
CA LEU A 343 10.00 -16.72 -24.96
C LEU A 343 10.02 -18.22 -25.18
N GLN A 344 11.20 -18.79 -25.51
CA GLN A 344 11.32 -20.23 -25.68
C GLN A 344 10.99 -20.96 -24.36
N GLY A 345 11.52 -20.46 -23.24
CA GLY A 345 11.26 -21.02 -21.92
C GLY A 345 9.77 -20.96 -21.53
N TYR A 346 9.11 -19.82 -21.75
CA TYR A 346 7.65 -19.73 -21.49
C TYR A 346 6.87 -20.73 -22.34
N LYS A 347 7.19 -20.87 -23.63
CA LYS A 347 6.54 -21.84 -24.51
C LYS A 347 6.70 -23.28 -23.99
N GLU A 348 7.86 -23.64 -23.48
CA GLU A 348 8.13 -24.96 -22.93
C GLU A 348 7.47 -25.17 -21.56
N ALA A 349 7.43 -24.13 -20.71
CA ALA A 349 6.90 -24.23 -19.35
C ALA A 349 5.36 -24.30 -19.29
N ILE A 350 4.66 -23.51 -20.11
CA ILE A 350 3.20 -23.40 -20.06
C ILE A 350 2.49 -23.99 -21.28
N GLY A 351 3.23 -24.41 -22.28
CA GLY A 351 2.70 -24.99 -23.51
C GLY A 351 2.21 -23.95 -24.53
N PRO A 352 2.10 -24.39 -25.81
CA PRO A 352 1.74 -23.49 -26.92
C PRO A 352 0.29 -22.97 -26.83
N GLU A 353 -0.60 -23.68 -26.15
CA GLU A 353 -2.02 -23.32 -26.01
C GLU A 353 -2.26 -22.16 -25.06
N LEU A 354 -1.52 -22.10 -23.95
CA LEU A 354 -1.65 -21.05 -22.95
C LEU A 354 -0.76 -19.83 -23.24
N LEU A 355 0.30 -20.00 -24.02
CA LEU A 355 1.25 -18.93 -24.35
C LEU A 355 0.57 -17.66 -24.92
N PRO A 356 -0.48 -17.74 -25.81
CA PRO A 356 -1.15 -16.56 -26.34
C PRO A 356 -1.97 -15.76 -25.33
N SER A 357 -2.25 -16.31 -24.16
CA SER A 357 -2.96 -15.63 -23.07
C SER A 357 -2.06 -15.26 -21.88
N TYR A 358 -0.79 -15.67 -21.91
CA TYR A 358 0.13 -15.46 -20.80
C TYR A 358 0.79 -14.08 -20.88
N LEU A 359 0.38 -13.17 -19.99
CA LEU A 359 0.78 -11.77 -19.99
C LEU A 359 2.30 -11.53 -20.03
N PRO A 360 3.16 -12.23 -19.24
CA PRO A 360 4.60 -12.03 -19.31
C PRO A 360 5.21 -12.38 -20.69
N ALA A 361 4.69 -13.41 -21.37
CA ALA A 361 5.11 -13.74 -22.74
C ALA A 361 4.69 -12.66 -23.73
N LEU A 362 3.44 -12.16 -23.62
CA LEU A 362 2.93 -11.08 -24.48
C LEU A 362 3.72 -9.79 -24.30
N ILE A 363 4.09 -9.45 -23.06
CA ILE A 363 4.97 -8.31 -22.76
C ILE A 363 6.33 -8.52 -23.38
N THR A 364 6.93 -9.72 -23.24
CA THR A 364 8.23 -10.05 -23.82
C THR A 364 8.18 -9.96 -25.33
N MET A 365 7.14 -10.49 -26.01
CA MET A 365 6.93 -10.36 -27.45
C MET A 365 6.90 -8.89 -27.89
N SER A 366 6.18 -8.04 -27.15
CA SER A 366 6.06 -6.61 -27.43
C SER A 366 7.43 -5.90 -27.39
N VAL A 367 8.20 -6.08 -26.30
CA VAL A 367 9.49 -5.39 -26.13
C VAL A 367 10.57 -6.01 -27.03
N PHE A 368 10.52 -7.29 -27.30
CA PHE A 368 11.40 -7.93 -28.29
C PHE A 368 11.10 -7.45 -29.70
N GLY A 369 9.81 -7.26 -30.04
CA GLY A 369 9.42 -6.60 -31.29
C GLY A 369 10.02 -5.19 -31.43
N ASP A 370 10.07 -4.42 -30.33
CA ASP A 370 10.73 -3.10 -30.31
C ASP A 370 12.21 -3.20 -30.63
N LEU A 371 12.92 -4.15 -30.01
CA LEU A 371 14.34 -4.41 -30.27
C LEU A 371 14.60 -4.80 -31.73
N LEU A 372 13.77 -5.69 -32.29
CA LEU A 372 13.89 -6.13 -33.68
C LEU A 372 13.60 -5.01 -34.68
N SER A 373 12.61 -4.17 -34.39
CA SER A 373 12.30 -2.99 -35.21
C SER A 373 13.47 -2.00 -35.22
N GLN A 374 14.11 -1.76 -34.06
CA GLN A 374 15.29 -0.89 -33.95
C GLN A 374 16.49 -1.42 -34.73
N THR A 375 16.63 -2.74 -34.83
CA THR A 375 17.72 -3.40 -35.58
C THR A 375 17.41 -3.68 -37.04
N GLY A 376 16.31 -3.12 -37.58
CA GLY A 376 15.93 -3.22 -39.00
C GLY A 376 15.32 -4.57 -39.41
N ARG A 377 14.97 -5.42 -38.43
CA ARG A 377 14.33 -6.73 -38.66
C ARG A 377 12.81 -6.64 -38.60
N GLU A 378 12.25 -5.77 -39.47
CA GLU A 378 10.85 -5.35 -39.43
C GLU A 378 9.85 -6.50 -39.55
N ASP A 379 10.11 -7.54 -40.39
CA ASP A 379 9.21 -8.67 -40.58
C ASP A 379 9.05 -9.51 -39.30
N LYS A 380 10.15 -9.74 -38.58
CA LYS A 380 10.13 -10.43 -37.29
C LYS A 380 9.45 -9.59 -36.22
N ALA A 381 9.65 -8.27 -36.23
CA ALA A 381 8.97 -7.34 -35.33
C ALA A 381 7.46 -7.36 -35.57
N LYS A 382 7.00 -7.30 -36.83
CA LYS A 382 5.59 -7.39 -37.20
C LYS A 382 4.93 -8.68 -36.70
N LEU A 383 5.64 -9.82 -36.83
CA LEU A 383 5.14 -11.11 -36.35
C LEU A 383 4.90 -11.08 -34.82
N LEU A 384 5.90 -10.63 -34.06
CA LEU A 384 5.81 -10.57 -32.59
C LEU A 384 4.74 -9.57 -32.12
N TYR A 385 4.64 -8.40 -32.75
CA TYR A 385 3.57 -7.43 -32.41
C TYR A 385 2.19 -7.98 -32.72
N SER A 386 2.00 -8.70 -33.86
CA SER A 386 0.72 -9.29 -34.20
C SER A 386 0.31 -10.38 -33.20
N GLN A 387 1.25 -11.23 -32.80
CA GLN A 387 1.00 -12.25 -31.77
C GLN A 387 0.65 -11.61 -30.41
N ALA A 388 1.42 -10.60 -29.99
CA ALA A 388 1.16 -9.88 -28.75
C ALA A 388 -0.19 -9.15 -28.79
N LEU A 389 -0.55 -8.51 -29.92
CA LEU A 389 -1.83 -7.81 -30.10
C LEU A 389 -3.01 -8.77 -30.01
N ALA A 390 -2.94 -9.92 -30.67
CA ALA A 390 -3.97 -10.94 -30.60
C ALA A 390 -4.18 -11.42 -29.14
N GLY A 391 -3.09 -11.70 -28.43
CA GLY A 391 -3.14 -12.13 -27.04
C GLY A 391 -3.70 -11.04 -26.10
N PHE A 392 -3.20 -9.81 -26.18
CA PHE A 392 -3.74 -8.71 -25.35
C PHE A 392 -5.20 -8.40 -25.68
N THR A 393 -5.63 -8.55 -26.94
CA THR A 393 -7.04 -8.38 -27.33
C THR A 393 -7.91 -9.42 -26.64
N ALA A 394 -7.47 -10.67 -26.60
CA ALA A 394 -8.18 -11.76 -25.93
C ALA A 394 -8.25 -11.59 -24.40
N VAL A 395 -7.16 -11.14 -23.77
CA VAL A 395 -7.05 -11.06 -22.30
C VAL A 395 -7.59 -9.75 -21.73
N GLN A 396 -7.33 -8.61 -22.40
CA GLN A 396 -7.61 -7.26 -21.86
C GLN A 396 -8.64 -6.48 -22.69
N GLY A 397 -9.09 -7.06 -23.81
CA GLY A 397 -9.98 -6.41 -24.76
C GLY A 397 -9.27 -5.46 -25.74
N PRO A 398 -9.91 -5.18 -26.90
CA PRO A 398 -9.31 -4.41 -28.00
C PRO A 398 -9.08 -2.92 -27.65
N SER A 399 -9.79 -2.39 -26.66
CA SER A 399 -9.67 -0.99 -26.23
C SER A 399 -8.53 -0.74 -25.25
N SER A 400 -7.80 -1.79 -24.83
CA SER A 400 -6.72 -1.66 -23.85
C SER A 400 -5.59 -0.75 -24.39
N LYS A 401 -4.89 -0.06 -23.48
CA LYS A 401 -3.77 0.81 -23.85
C LYS A 401 -2.66 0.05 -24.59
N ARG A 402 -2.48 -1.24 -24.26
CA ARG A 402 -1.48 -2.11 -24.90
C ARG A 402 -1.86 -2.46 -26.32
N CYS A 403 -3.14 -2.76 -26.56
CA CYS A 403 -3.63 -3.01 -27.92
C CYS A 403 -3.48 -1.79 -28.82
N LYS A 404 -3.85 -0.59 -28.33
CA LYS A 404 -3.67 0.67 -29.07
C LYS A 404 -2.19 0.89 -29.43
N LEU A 405 -1.29 0.73 -28.46
CA LEU A 405 0.13 0.92 -28.67
C LEU A 405 0.70 -0.05 -29.71
N LEU A 406 0.32 -1.33 -29.68
CA LEU A 406 0.77 -2.33 -30.65
C LEU A 406 0.19 -2.06 -32.04
N THR A 407 -1.06 -1.61 -32.15
CA THR A 407 -1.67 -1.19 -33.40
C THR A 407 -0.89 -0.02 -34.02
N ASP A 408 -0.55 1.01 -33.25
CA ASP A 408 0.25 2.15 -33.70
C ASP A 408 1.64 1.69 -34.21
N ARG A 409 2.28 0.75 -33.51
CA ARG A 409 3.58 0.18 -33.92
C ARG A 409 3.50 -0.60 -35.23
N LEU A 410 2.45 -1.42 -35.40
CA LEU A 410 2.21 -2.16 -36.66
C LEU A 410 1.94 -1.21 -37.82
N GLN A 411 1.16 -0.16 -37.62
CA GLN A 411 0.90 0.86 -38.64
C GLN A 411 2.19 1.61 -39.02
N ALA A 412 3.04 1.97 -38.06
CA ALA A 412 4.31 2.61 -38.32
C ALA A 412 5.23 1.75 -39.21
N LEU A 413 5.26 0.43 -38.98
CA LEU A 413 6.03 -0.51 -39.81
C LEU A 413 5.43 -0.71 -41.21
N GLN A 414 4.12 -0.53 -41.43
CA GLN A 414 3.50 -0.60 -42.74
C GLN A 414 3.84 0.61 -43.58
N VAL A 415 3.87 1.82 -42.98
CA VAL A 415 4.23 3.06 -43.67
C VAL A 415 5.70 3.07 -44.15
N THR A 416 6.61 2.44 -43.37
CA THR A 416 8.02 2.32 -43.74
C THR A 416 8.26 1.32 -44.88
N SER A 417 7.47 0.24 -44.96
CA SER A 417 7.59 -0.78 -46.03
C SER A 417 6.99 -0.35 -47.37
N GLY A 418 6.15 0.68 -47.42
CA GLY A 418 5.52 1.19 -48.64
C GLY A 418 6.33 2.25 -49.40
N LYS A 419 7.47 2.70 -48.92
CA LYS A 419 8.36 3.62 -49.68
C LYS A 419 9.39 2.84 -50.47
N PRO A 420 9.56 3.10 -51.82
CA PRO A 420 10.60 2.46 -52.60
C PRO A 420 11.96 2.80 -51.97
N LYS A 421 12.85 1.81 -51.91
CA LYS A 421 14.25 1.98 -51.52
C LYS A 421 15.00 2.77 -52.64
N GLU A 422 14.83 4.07 -52.67
CA GLU A 422 15.77 4.94 -53.37
C GLU A 422 16.98 5.15 -52.48
N GLY A 423 18.13 4.73 -53.04
CA GLY A 423 19.42 4.75 -52.35
C GLY A 423 19.85 6.17 -52.03
N GLN A 424 19.80 6.50 -50.77
CA GLN A 424 20.63 7.53 -50.15
C GLN A 424 20.65 7.29 -48.64
N GLY A 425 21.85 7.29 -48.06
CA GLY A 425 22.10 7.02 -46.66
C GLY A 425 21.24 7.91 -45.76
N GLU A 426 20.42 7.28 -44.96
CA GLU A 426 19.67 7.96 -43.89
C GLU A 426 20.68 8.76 -43.05
N SER A 427 20.47 10.10 -42.96
CA SER A 427 21.36 10.96 -42.22
C SER A 427 21.45 10.49 -40.77
N THR A 428 22.65 10.53 -40.22
CA THR A 428 22.95 10.19 -38.81
C THR A 428 22.03 10.88 -37.83
N GLU A 429 21.49 12.06 -38.19
CA GLU A 429 20.53 12.84 -37.43
C GLU A 429 19.12 12.20 -37.37
N ILE A 430 18.63 11.62 -38.44
CA ILE A 430 17.32 10.94 -38.47
C ILE A 430 17.37 9.68 -37.63
N LYS A 431 18.49 8.91 -37.72
CA LYS A 431 18.73 7.77 -36.81
C LYS A 431 18.79 8.21 -35.34
N ALA A 432 19.48 9.33 -35.05
CA ALA A 432 19.57 9.89 -33.69
C ALA A 432 18.25 10.42 -33.17
N LEU A 433 17.42 11.02 -34.02
CA LEU A 433 16.06 11.49 -33.64
C LEU A 433 15.11 10.32 -33.40
N ARG A 434 15.17 9.26 -34.21
CA ARG A 434 14.44 8.00 -33.97
C ARG A 434 14.88 7.36 -32.65
N LEU A 435 16.17 7.28 -32.40
CA LEU A 435 16.72 6.75 -31.15
C LEU A 435 16.30 7.59 -29.93
N ARG A 436 16.30 8.93 -30.04
CA ARG A 436 15.85 9.83 -28.95
C ARG A 436 14.37 9.74 -28.69
N SER A 437 13.52 9.61 -29.71
CA SER A 437 12.07 9.46 -29.53
C SER A 437 11.71 8.09 -28.95
N VAL A 438 12.42 7.04 -29.33
CA VAL A 438 12.28 5.69 -28.76
C VAL A 438 12.77 5.67 -27.31
N LYS A 439 13.94 6.23 -27.01
CA LYS A 439 14.45 6.39 -25.63
C LYS A 439 13.49 7.20 -24.75
N ARG A 440 12.82 8.23 -25.30
CA ARG A 440 11.79 9.02 -24.62
C ARG A 440 10.50 8.24 -24.41
N LEU A 441 10.14 7.37 -25.34
CA LEU A 441 9.00 6.46 -25.24
C LEU A 441 9.30 5.35 -24.23
N PHE A 442 10.49 4.78 -24.25
CA PHE A 442 10.97 3.81 -23.24
C PHE A 442 10.98 4.41 -21.83
N ARG A 443 11.42 5.67 -21.65
CA ARG A 443 11.31 6.35 -20.35
C ARG A 443 9.86 6.56 -19.89
N LYS A 444 8.94 6.88 -20.82
CA LYS A 444 7.50 7.01 -20.49
C LYS A 444 6.84 5.65 -20.22
N LEU A 445 7.28 4.59 -20.88
CA LEU A 445 6.81 3.23 -20.66
C LEU A 445 7.38 2.62 -19.37
N ARG A 446 8.61 2.99 -18.98
CA ARG A 446 9.27 2.63 -17.74
C ARG A 446 8.40 2.88 -16.49
N GLY A 447 7.74 4.04 -16.42
CA GLY A 447 6.78 4.38 -15.35
C GLY A 447 5.40 3.72 -15.47
N ARG A 448 5.14 3.00 -16.59
CA ARG A 448 3.81 2.43 -16.89
C ARG A 448 3.81 0.91 -17.08
N LEU A 449 4.96 0.28 -17.30
CA LEU A 449 5.08 -1.19 -17.45
C LEU A 449 5.21 -1.92 -16.11
N HIS A 450 5.68 -1.23 -15.06
CA HIS A 450 5.64 -1.72 -13.68
C HIS A 450 4.37 -1.31 -12.94
N ALA A 451 3.49 -0.56 -13.58
CA ALA A 451 2.18 -0.14 -13.09
C ALA A 451 1.03 -0.84 -13.84
N ALA A 452 1.29 -2.01 -14.40
CA ALA A 452 0.27 -2.85 -15.05
C ALA A 452 0.64 -4.33 -14.96
#